data_87b84b1cd458149bdadf94c5cd7c635a
#
_entry.id   87b84b1cd458149bdadf94c5cd7c635a
#
_cell.length_a   1.000
_cell.length_b   1.000
_cell.length_c   1.000
_cell.angle_alpha   90.00
_cell.angle_beta   90.00
_cell.angle_gamma   90.00
#
_symmetry.space_group_name_H-M   'P 1'
#
loop_
_entity.id
_entity.type
_entity.pdbx_description
1 polymer ?
#
loop_
_entity_poly.entity_id
_entity_poly.type
_entity_poly.pdbx_seq_one_letter_code
_entity_poly.pdbx_strand_id
1 'polypeptide(L)'
;MLDTQSQSASIKEVNRPVVLSVEHVGKYFKLPTEQASGLKQAFINWTRGIKGYKEQHVLRDINFEVHQGDFFGIVGRNGSGKSTLLKLISGIYVPDSGSIEVKGKLVPFIELGVGFNPELTGRENVFLNGALLGFTREEIEDMYDDIVEFAELEEFMDQKLKNYSSGMQVRLAFSVAIQAKGDILVLDEVLAVGDEAFQRKCDNYFAKVKKDPTKTVILVTHDMGAVKKYCNKAVLIKDGEVIVNGNKDDVANRYTLENMRADKRDTDNDKADEYPTGLNARVPMLRINALSKQILTCDDTFQFEVEYQYDEPNSYYLAIAMHDIRRGGVTYDTGANVIKLNQHGHCK
;
A
#
# COMPACT_ATOMS: atom_id res chain seq x y z
N MET A 1 19.58 -25.95 -21.61
CA MET A 1 18.51 -25.14 -22.28
C MET A 1 17.72 -24.23 -21.32
N LEU A 2 17.96 -24.26 -20.04
CA LEU A 2 17.27 -23.40 -19.03
C LEU A 2 17.96 -22.04 -18.78
N ASP A 3 19.26 -21.91 -19.11
CA ASP A 3 20.00 -20.65 -18.88
C ASP A 3 19.80 -19.57 -19.93
N THR A 4 19.34 -19.93 -21.13
CA THR A 4 19.17 -18.96 -22.23
C THR A 4 17.90 -18.13 -22.12
N GLN A 5 16.88 -18.62 -21.42
CA GLN A 5 15.62 -17.89 -21.22
C GLN A 5 15.72 -16.85 -20.08
N SER A 6 16.48 -17.12 -19.05
CA SER A 6 16.73 -16.17 -17.93
C SER A 6 17.63 -15.01 -18.37
N GLN A 7 18.63 -15.27 -19.21
CA GLN A 7 19.48 -14.21 -19.77
C GLN A 7 18.76 -13.34 -20.80
N SER A 8 17.86 -13.89 -21.60
CA SER A 8 17.06 -13.11 -22.57
C SER A 8 15.99 -12.26 -21.88
N ALA A 9 15.46 -12.68 -20.74
CA ALA A 9 14.52 -11.88 -19.94
C ALA A 9 15.23 -10.70 -19.26
N SER A 10 16.42 -10.91 -18.71
CA SER A 10 17.21 -9.84 -18.08
C SER A 10 17.73 -8.82 -19.10
N ILE A 11 18.10 -9.23 -20.32
CA ILE A 11 18.53 -8.32 -21.39
C ILE A 11 17.37 -7.48 -21.93
N LYS A 12 16.14 -8.03 -21.97
CA LYS A 12 14.94 -7.25 -22.35
C LYS A 12 14.54 -6.22 -21.28
N GLU A 13 14.85 -6.45 -20.03
CA GLU A 13 14.56 -5.53 -18.92
C GLU A 13 15.48 -4.29 -18.93
N VAL A 14 16.73 -4.45 -19.36
CA VAL A 14 17.75 -3.38 -19.38
C VAL A 14 17.47 -2.29 -20.43
N ASN A 15 16.56 -2.52 -21.40
CA ASN A 15 16.37 -1.61 -22.55
C ASN A 15 14.99 -0.91 -22.57
N ARG A 16 14.20 -0.97 -21.48
CA ARG A 16 12.92 -0.24 -21.41
C ARG A 16 13.16 1.19 -20.94
N PRO A 17 12.55 2.21 -21.58
CA PRO A 17 12.76 3.61 -21.20
C PRO A 17 12.23 3.88 -19.78
N VAL A 18 12.96 4.71 -19.04
CA VAL A 18 12.51 5.26 -17.75
C VAL A 18 11.43 6.30 -18.04
N VAL A 19 10.24 6.09 -17.45
CA VAL A 19 9.08 6.99 -17.59
C VAL A 19 8.82 7.82 -16.33
N LEU A 20 9.35 7.38 -15.18
CA LEU A 20 9.38 8.16 -13.95
C LEU A 20 10.74 7.96 -13.29
N SER A 21 11.47 9.06 -13.05
CA SER A 21 12.67 9.11 -12.21
C SER A 21 12.40 9.97 -10.98
N VAL A 22 12.77 9.46 -9.81
CA VAL A 22 12.70 10.15 -8.52
C VAL A 22 14.10 10.13 -7.93
N GLU A 23 14.74 11.31 -7.84
CA GLU A 23 16.16 11.45 -7.49
C GLU A 23 16.33 12.37 -6.28
N HIS A 24 16.85 11.83 -5.18
CA HIS A 24 17.17 12.54 -3.95
C HIS A 24 16.03 13.39 -3.39
N VAL A 25 14.77 12.93 -3.56
CA VAL A 25 13.59 13.70 -3.22
C VAL A 25 13.37 13.76 -1.73
N GLY A 26 13.30 14.98 -1.21
CA GLY A 26 12.91 15.30 0.15
C GLY A 26 11.73 16.25 0.20
N LYS A 27 10.88 16.07 1.23
CA LYS A 27 9.74 16.93 1.50
C LYS A 27 9.55 17.15 2.99
N TYR A 28 9.40 18.42 3.40
CA TYR A 28 9.03 18.77 4.75
C TYR A 28 7.86 19.76 4.77
N PHE A 29 7.13 19.76 5.88
CA PHE A 29 6.05 20.72 6.15
C PHE A 29 6.37 21.51 7.40
N LYS A 30 6.05 22.81 7.38
CA LYS A 30 6.16 23.69 8.54
C LYS A 30 4.85 23.65 9.31
N LEU A 31 4.84 22.95 10.44
CA LEU A 31 3.70 22.92 11.33
C LEU A 31 3.79 24.10 12.30
N PRO A 32 2.80 25.00 12.37
CA PRO A 32 2.80 26.09 13.34
C PRO A 32 2.82 25.50 14.75
N THR A 33 3.79 25.87 15.54
CA THR A 33 3.76 25.69 16.99
C THR A 33 2.87 26.79 17.56
N GLU A 34 2.15 26.53 18.66
CA GLU A 34 1.12 27.37 19.28
C GLU A 34 1.25 28.86 18.99
N GLN A 35 0.16 29.46 18.51
CA GLN A 35 0.12 30.89 18.24
C GLN A 35 0.44 31.65 19.53
N ALA A 36 1.52 32.45 19.49
CA ALA A 36 1.80 33.40 20.54
C ALA A 36 0.57 34.27 20.76
N SER A 37 -0.14 34.10 21.83
CA SER A 37 -1.37 34.86 22.13
C SER A 37 -1.01 36.28 22.62
N GLY A 38 -0.31 37.06 21.80
CA GLY A 38 -0.02 38.47 22.06
C GLY A 38 1.35 38.94 21.53
N LEU A 39 1.42 40.24 21.23
CA LEU A 39 2.62 40.93 20.72
C LEU A 39 3.86 40.76 21.66
N LYS A 40 3.63 40.70 22.97
CA LYS A 40 4.69 40.45 23.95
C LYS A 40 5.33 39.09 23.80
N GLN A 41 4.52 38.04 23.58
CA GLN A 41 5.02 36.67 23.41
C GLN A 41 5.76 36.52 22.05
N ALA A 42 5.28 37.19 21.03
CA ALA A 42 5.93 37.22 19.72
C ALA A 42 7.34 37.88 19.81
N PHE A 43 7.46 38.97 20.57
CA PHE A 43 8.74 39.65 20.78
C PHE A 43 9.72 38.79 21.60
N ILE A 44 9.24 38.13 22.64
CA ILE A 44 10.07 37.21 23.48
C ILE A 44 10.53 36.00 22.66
N ASN A 45 9.65 35.44 21.81
CA ASN A 45 10.01 34.31 20.94
C ASN A 45 11.04 34.73 19.88
N TRP A 46 10.93 35.94 19.33
CA TRP A 46 11.91 36.50 18.38
C TRP A 46 13.28 36.72 19.02
N THR A 47 13.34 37.29 20.25
CA THR A 47 14.62 37.51 20.97
C THR A 47 15.28 36.21 21.42
N ARG A 48 14.51 35.12 21.60
CA ARG A 48 15.00 33.78 21.95
C ARG A 48 15.30 32.89 20.75
N GLY A 49 15.11 33.39 19.52
CA GLY A 49 15.33 32.61 18.31
C GLY A 49 14.38 31.41 18.14
N ILE A 50 13.24 31.42 18.89
CA ILE A 50 12.26 30.36 18.81
C ILE A 50 11.52 30.49 17.49
N LYS A 51 11.74 29.54 16.57
CA LYS A 51 10.97 29.44 15.34
C LYS A 51 9.52 29.10 15.70
N GLY A 52 8.55 29.89 15.23
CA GLY A 52 7.12 29.69 15.47
C GLY A 52 6.54 28.49 14.70
N TYR A 53 7.39 27.58 14.23
CA TYR A 53 7.00 26.36 13.50
C TYR A 53 8.00 25.23 13.80
N LYS A 54 7.49 24.01 13.72
CA LYS A 54 8.28 22.77 13.74
C LYS A 54 8.32 22.22 12.31
N GLU A 55 9.50 21.87 11.83
CA GLU A 55 9.64 21.17 10.55
C GLU A 55 9.36 19.68 10.73
N GLN A 56 8.39 19.17 9.97
CA GLN A 56 8.10 17.75 9.87
C GLN A 56 8.62 17.23 8.54
N HIS A 57 9.73 16.50 8.57
CA HIS A 57 10.27 15.82 7.41
C HIS A 57 9.44 14.57 7.11
N VAL A 58 8.71 14.61 6.00
CA VAL A 58 7.81 13.53 5.58
C VAL A 58 8.50 12.58 4.62
N LEU A 59 9.37 13.10 3.74
CA LEU A 59 10.18 12.31 2.82
C LEU A 59 11.64 12.73 2.93
N ARG A 60 12.54 11.73 2.88
CA ARG A 60 13.98 11.89 3.05
C ARG A 60 14.69 11.05 2.02
N ASP A 61 15.39 11.71 1.10
CA ASP A 61 16.26 11.08 0.11
C ASP A 61 15.63 9.91 -0.65
N ILE A 62 14.43 10.13 -1.19
CA ILE A 62 13.71 9.11 -1.96
C ILE A 62 14.34 8.95 -3.34
N ASN A 63 14.70 7.71 -3.68
CA ASN A 63 15.35 7.36 -4.95
C ASN A 63 14.74 6.09 -5.54
N PHE A 64 14.15 6.17 -6.73
CA PHE A 64 13.73 5.02 -7.53
C PHE A 64 13.37 5.42 -8.96
N GLU A 65 13.29 4.42 -9.84
CA GLU A 65 12.88 4.57 -11.23
C GLU A 65 11.74 3.61 -11.57
N VAL A 66 10.86 4.05 -12.46
CA VAL A 66 9.80 3.24 -13.07
C VAL A 66 9.99 3.20 -14.58
N HIS A 67 9.98 2.01 -15.14
CA HIS A 67 10.17 1.80 -16.56
C HIS A 67 8.83 1.63 -17.28
N GLN A 68 8.79 1.96 -18.55
CA GLN A 68 7.61 1.76 -19.40
C GLN A 68 7.17 0.30 -19.35
N GLY A 69 5.86 0.09 -19.20
CA GLY A 69 5.27 -1.24 -19.07
C GLY A 69 5.37 -1.86 -17.67
N ASP A 70 5.91 -1.15 -16.68
CA ASP A 70 5.89 -1.62 -15.30
C ASP A 70 4.50 -1.45 -14.67
N PHE A 71 4.11 -2.43 -13.89
CA PHE A 71 3.07 -2.31 -12.89
C PHE A 71 3.77 -2.16 -11.54
N PHE A 72 4.03 -0.92 -11.13
CA PHE A 72 4.93 -0.57 -10.03
C PHE A 72 4.18 -0.27 -8.74
N GLY A 73 4.53 -0.93 -7.64
CA GLY A 73 3.92 -0.71 -6.33
C GLY A 73 4.68 0.31 -5.47
N ILE A 74 4.00 1.31 -4.93
CA ILE A 74 4.51 2.17 -3.84
C ILE A 74 3.83 1.74 -2.55
N VAL A 75 4.60 1.16 -1.65
CA VAL A 75 4.08 0.41 -0.50
C VAL A 75 4.56 1.01 0.81
N GLY A 76 3.77 0.92 1.85
CA GLY A 76 4.14 1.36 3.19
C GLY A 76 2.93 1.47 4.12
N ARG A 77 3.17 1.57 5.42
CA ARG A 77 2.11 1.80 6.44
C ARG A 77 1.49 3.20 6.28
N ASN A 78 0.35 3.42 6.92
CA ASN A 78 -0.24 4.75 7.02
C ASN A 78 0.75 5.70 7.71
N GLY A 79 0.88 6.92 7.17
CA GLY A 79 1.84 7.91 7.65
C GLY A 79 3.29 7.73 7.16
N SER A 80 3.61 6.73 6.33
CA SER A 80 4.97 6.52 5.80
C SER A 80 5.41 7.54 4.74
N GLY A 81 4.49 8.40 4.25
CA GLY A 81 4.79 9.41 3.22
C GLY A 81 4.26 9.09 1.82
N LYS A 82 3.58 7.96 1.60
CA LYS A 82 3.07 7.53 0.27
C LYS A 82 2.22 8.59 -0.43
N SER A 83 1.19 9.12 0.24
CA SER A 83 0.29 10.13 -0.34
C SER A 83 1.01 11.47 -0.62
N THR A 84 2.03 11.81 0.19
CA THR A 84 2.89 12.97 -0.09
C THR A 84 3.73 12.74 -1.34
N LEU A 85 4.36 11.56 -1.47
CA LEU A 85 5.12 11.21 -2.66
C LEU A 85 4.24 11.17 -3.90
N LEU A 86 3.03 10.63 -3.79
CA LEU A 86 2.05 10.62 -4.86
C LEU A 86 1.69 12.04 -5.34
N LYS A 87 1.44 12.97 -4.40
CA LYS A 87 1.17 14.38 -4.71
C LYS A 87 2.37 15.09 -5.36
N LEU A 88 3.59 14.69 -5.03
CA LEU A 88 4.81 15.18 -5.68
C LEU A 88 4.93 14.62 -7.11
N ILE A 89 4.74 13.33 -7.33
CA ILE A 89 4.78 12.68 -8.66
C ILE A 89 3.72 13.28 -9.58
N SER A 90 2.55 13.62 -9.03
CA SER A 90 1.43 14.21 -9.77
C SER A 90 1.56 15.72 -9.97
N GLY A 91 2.67 16.35 -9.54
CA GLY A 91 2.90 17.78 -9.69
C GLY A 91 2.03 18.69 -8.81
N ILE A 92 1.27 18.12 -7.85
CA ILE A 92 0.45 18.89 -6.89
C ILE A 92 1.36 19.59 -5.86
N TYR A 93 2.43 18.91 -5.45
CA TYR A 93 3.46 19.47 -4.59
C TYR A 93 4.79 19.58 -5.35
N VAL A 94 5.62 20.51 -4.90
CA VAL A 94 7.01 20.66 -5.35
C VAL A 94 7.93 20.07 -4.29
N PRO A 95 8.94 19.27 -4.64
CA PRO A 95 9.92 18.76 -3.69
C PRO A 95 10.75 19.90 -3.09
N ASP A 96 11.19 19.78 -1.84
CA ASP A 96 12.09 20.74 -1.19
C ASP A 96 13.56 20.44 -1.52
N SER A 97 13.87 19.20 -1.92
CA SER A 97 15.17 18.79 -2.45
C SER A 97 14.99 17.68 -3.49
N GLY A 98 15.98 17.51 -4.36
CA GLY A 98 15.96 16.52 -5.42
C GLY A 98 15.08 16.90 -6.60
N SER A 99 14.80 15.93 -7.46
CA SER A 99 14.02 16.12 -8.68
C SER A 99 13.11 14.94 -8.99
N ILE A 100 12.01 15.22 -9.66
CA ILE A 100 11.10 14.21 -10.22
C ILE A 100 10.94 14.52 -11.70
N GLU A 101 11.25 13.54 -12.54
CA GLU A 101 11.05 13.61 -13.98
C GLU A 101 10.00 12.60 -14.41
N VAL A 102 8.98 13.07 -15.13
CA VAL A 102 7.89 12.23 -15.71
C VAL A 102 7.94 12.38 -17.22
N LYS A 103 8.03 11.25 -17.93
CA LYS A 103 8.02 11.21 -19.40
C LYS A 103 6.73 10.57 -19.87
N GLY A 104 5.87 11.36 -20.52
CA GLY A 104 4.56 10.97 -20.98
C GLY A 104 3.42 11.59 -20.20
N LYS A 105 2.17 11.26 -20.58
CA LYS A 105 0.95 11.78 -19.96
C LYS A 105 0.63 10.96 -18.72
N LEU A 106 0.78 11.58 -17.54
CA LEU A 106 0.44 10.98 -16.26
C LEU A 106 -1.02 11.30 -15.92
N VAL A 107 -1.79 10.27 -15.60
CA VAL A 107 -3.20 10.37 -15.13
C VAL A 107 -3.24 9.97 -13.66
N PRO A 108 -3.32 10.94 -12.74
CA PRO A 108 -3.38 10.66 -11.31
C PRO A 108 -4.81 10.40 -10.86
N PHE A 109 -5.05 9.25 -10.26
CA PHE A 109 -6.26 8.92 -9.55
C PHE A 109 -5.96 8.86 -8.05
N ILE A 110 -5.92 10.06 -7.42
CA ILE A 110 -5.37 10.23 -6.06
C ILE A 110 -6.45 10.11 -4.99
N GLU A 111 -7.66 10.61 -5.26
CA GLU A 111 -8.77 10.55 -4.30
C GLU A 111 -10.06 10.28 -5.07
N LEU A 112 -10.84 9.31 -4.59
CA LEU A 112 -12.12 8.93 -5.15
C LEU A 112 -13.10 10.12 -5.17
N GLY A 113 -13.54 10.51 -6.38
CA GLY A 113 -14.56 11.54 -6.54
C GLY A 113 -14.08 12.99 -6.34
N VAL A 114 -12.78 13.23 -6.20
CA VAL A 114 -12.25 14.60 -6.25
C VAL A 114 -12.58 15.22 -7.60
N GLY A 115 -13.18 16.41 -7.56
CA GLY A 115 -13.66 17.12 -8.74
C GLY A 115 -15.10 16.79 -9.14
N PHE A 116 -15.76 15.84 -8.50
CA PHE A 116 -17.19 15.62 -8.70
C PHE A 116 -18.03 16.69 -8.02
N ASN A 117 -19.05 17.19 -8.74
CA ASN A 117 -20.03 18.12 -8.21
C ASN A 117 -21.38 17.39 -8.01
N PRO A 118 -21.87 17.27 -6.76
CA PRO A 118 -23.13 16.58 -6.46
C PRO A 118 -24.37 17.19 -7.15
N GLU A 119 -24.32 18.45 -7.51
CA GLU A 119 -25.46 19.16 -8.17
C GLU A 119 -25.50 18.95 -9.69
N LEU A 120 -24.43 18.44 -10.28
CA LEU A 120 -24.36 18.06 -11.69
C LEU A 120 -24.83 16.62 -11.89
N THR A 121 -25.24 16.29 -13.11
CA THR A 121 -25.59 14.94 -13.54
C THR A 121 -24.36 14.05 -13.65
N GLY A 122 -24.55 12.72 -13.76
CA GLY A 122 -23.46 11.79 -14.04
C GLY A 122 -22.70 12.15 -15.30
N ARG A 123 -23.44 12.46 -16.38
CA ARG A 123 -22.89 12.93 -17.67
C ARG A 123 -22.01 14.18 -17.49
N GLU A 124 -22.52 15.21 -16.87
CA GLU A 124 -21.77 16.46 -16.64
C GLU A 124 -20.53 16.23 -15.77
N ASN A 125 -20.60 15.33 -14.79
CA ASN A 125 -19.45 14.97 -13.96
C ASN A 125 -18.37 14.20 -14.74
N VAL A 126 -18.72 13.36 -15.72
CA VAL A 126 -17.75 12.72 -16.62
C VAL A 126 -16.95 13.79 -17.37
N PHE A 127 -17.63 14.80 -17.95
CA PHE A 127 -16.96 15.90 -18.65
C PHE A 127 -16.12 16.75 -17.72
N LEU A 128 -16.65 17.09 -16.53
CA LEU A 128 -15.93 17.88 -15.54
C LEU A 128 -14.66 17.16 -15.08
N ASN A 129 -14.77 15.88 -14.72
CA ASN A 129 -13.64 15.10 -14.24
C ASN A 129 -12.61 14.83 -15.35
N GLY A 130 -13.06 14.51 -16.56
CA GLY A 130 -12.19 14.35 -17.73
C GLY A 130 -11.40 15.62 -18.04
N ALA A 131 -12.04 16.82 -17.96
CA ALA A 131 -11.34 18.09 -18.13
C ALA A 131 -10.31 18.36 -17.02
N LEU A 132 -10.60 18.01 -15.76
CA LEU A 132 -9.65 18.09 -14.65
C LEU A 132 -8.45 17.16 -14.85
N LEU A 133 -8.65 16.02 -15.49
CA LEU A 133 -7.58 15.10 -15.87
C LEU A 133 -6.79 15.55 -17.12
N GLY A 134 -7.15 16.71 -17.70
CA GLY A 134 -6.46 17.33 -18.83
C GLY A 134 -6.86 16.77 -20.20
N PHE A 135 -8.08 16.26 -20.34
CA PHE A 135 -8.64 15.81 -21.63
C PHE A 135 -9.47 16.92 -22.28
N THR A 136 -9.42 17.00 -23.62
CA THR A 136 -10.30 17.88 -24.40
C THR A 136 -11.73 17.33 -24.39
N ARG A 137 -12.68 18.17 -24.79
CA ARG A 137 -14.08 17.75 -24.86
C ARG A 137 -14.27 16.62 -25.87
N GLU A 138 -13.60 16.70 -27.01
CA GLU A 138 -13.64 15.69 -28.06
C GLU A 138 -13.10 14.35 -27.55
N GLU A 139 -11.96 14.37 -26.85
CA GLU A 139 -11.39 13.16 -26.23
C GLU A 139 -12.35 12.52 -25.22
N ILE A 140 -13.07 13.33 -24.44
CA ILE A 140 -14.05 12.82 -23.46
C ILE A 140 -15.28 12.27 -24.17
N GLU A 141 -15.77 12.94 -25.23
CA GLU A 141 -16.89 12.44 -26.06
C GLU A 141 -16.55 11.07 -26.68
N ASP A 142 -15.34 10.90 -27.18
CA ASP A 142 -14.85 9.61 -27.74
C ASP A 142 -14.76 8.47 -26.70
N MET A 143 -14.54 8.81 -25.41
CA MET A 143 -14.41 7.83 -24.32
C MET A 143 -15.73 7.62 -23.57
N TYR A 144 -16.73 8.46 -23.80
CA TYR A 144 -17.92 8.54 -22.96
C TYR A 144 -18.68 7.22 -22.86
N ASP A 145 -18.95 6.60 -23.99
CA ASP A 145 -19.72 5.35 -24.03
C ASP A 145 -18.96 4.20 -23.31
N ASP A 146 -17.64 4.11 -23.51
CA ASP A 146 -16.78 3.14 -22.80
C ASP A 146 -16.77 3.38 -21.29
N ILE A 147 -16.78 4.65 -20.84
CA ILE A 147 -16.85 5.01 -19.43
C ILE A 147 -18.18 4.55 -18.83
N VAL A 148 -19.30 4.84 -19.51
CA VAL A 148 -20.64 4.53 -19.02
C VAL A 148 -20.88 3.01 -18.99
N GLU A 149 -20.48 2.29 -20.03
CA GLU A 149 -20.55 0.83 -20.11
C GLU A 149 -19.69 0.16 -19.01
N PHE A 150 -18.49 0.68 -18.79
CA PHE A 150 -17.63 0.12 -17.73
C PHE A 150 -18.24 0.36 -16.34
N ALA A 151 -18.79 1.54 -16.09
CA ALA A 151 -19.44 1.91 -14.84
C ALA A 151 -20.76 1.15 -14.60
N GLU A 152 -21.43 0.65 -15.66
CA GLU A 152 -22.80 0.09 -15.64
C GLU A 152 -23.81 1.08 -15.03
N LEU A 153 -23.80 2.31 -15.54
CA LEU A 153 -24.60 3.41 -15.02
C LEU A 153 -25.45 4.12 -16.09
N GLU A 154 -25.73 3.42 -17.21
CA GLU A 154 -26.43 3.96 -18.38
C GLU A 154 -27.73 4.67 -18.01
N GLU A 155 -28.54 4.03 -17.16
CA GLU A 155 -29.86 4.53 -16.76
C GLU A 155 -29.79 5.71 -15.76
N PHE A 156 -28.61 5.97 -15.18
CA PHE A 156 -28.40 6.97 -14.13
C PHE A 156 -27.70 8.24 -14.62
N MET A 157 -27.16 8.23 -15.85
CA MET A 157 -26.28 9.31 -16.31
C MET A 157 -26.92 10.69 -16.37
N ASP A 158 -28.25 10.77 -16.54
CA ASP A 158 -28.99 12.02 -16.56
C ASP A 158 -29.50 12.43 -15.16
N GLN A 159 -29.24 11.62 -14.13
CA GLN A 159 -29.56 11.94 -12.75
C GLN A 159 -28.42 12.71 -12.08
N LYS A 160 -28.77 13.59 -11.12
CA LYS A 160 -27.79 14.32 -10.33
C LYS A 160 -26.96 13.36 -9.46
N LEU A 161 -25.66 13.63 -9.36
CA LEU A 161 -24.72 12.75 -8.64
C LEU A 161 -25.05 12.61 -7.15
N LYS A 162 -25.72 13.60 -6.52
CA LYS A 162 -26.19 13.50 -5.14
C LYS A 162 -27.18 12.35 -4.91
N ASN A 163 -27.83 11.84 -5.96
CA ASN A 163 -28.76 10.73 -5.90
C ASN A 163 -28.06 9.37 -6.08
N TYR A 164 -26.77 9.37 -6.40
CA TYR A 164 -25.97 8.15 -6.55
C TYR A 164 -25.59 7.59 -5.17
N SER A 165 -25.58 6.28 -5.05
CA SER A 165 -24.93 5.63 -3.91
C SER A 165 -23.41 5.89 -3.95
N SER A 166 -22.75 5.75 -2.80
CA SER A 166 -21.29 5.87 -2.74
C SER A 166 -20.59 4.90 -3.69
N GLY A 167 -21.10 3.67 -3.84
CA GLY A 167 -20.61 2.68 -4.79
C GLY A 167 -20.74 3.14 -6.24
N MET A 168 -21.87 3.73 -6.64
CA MET A 168 -22.06 4.26 -7.99
C MET A 168 -21.10 5.42 -8.29
N GLN A 169 -20.91 6.33 -7.32
CA GLN A 169 -19.97 7.46 -7.49
C GLN A 169 -18.54 6.95 -7.70
N VAL A 170 -18.15 5.97 -6.92
CA VAL A 170 -16.82 5.34 -7.00
C VAL A 170 -16.64 4.60 -8.34
N ARG A 171 -17.64 3.84 -8.78
CA ARG A 171 -17.62 3.15 -10.09
C ARG A 171 -17.47 4.15 -11.23
N LEU A 172 -18.21 5.25 -11.22
CA LEU A 172 -18.10 6.31 -12.22
C LEU A 172 -16.72 6.96 -12.23
N ALA A 173 -16.20 7.37 -11.07
CA ALA A 173 -14.90 8.01 -10.96
C ALA A 173 -13.77 7.10 -11.44
N PHE A 174 -13.81 5.82 -11.04
CA PHE A 174 -12.85 4.83 -11.48
C PHE A 174 -12.91 4.59 -13.00
N SER A 175 -14.12 4.50 -13.57
CA SER A 175 -14.31 4.30 -15.01
C SER A 175 -13.73 5.45 -15.84
N VAL A 176 -13.92 6.70 -15.39
CA VAL A 176 -13.30 7.89 -16.04
C VAL A 176 -11.77 7.76 -15.99
N ALA A 177 -11.21 7.40 -14.86
CA ALA A 177 -9.75 7.35 -14.67
C ALA A 177 -9.09 6.27 -15.55
N ILE A 178 -9.69 5.08 -15.65
CA ILE A 178 -9.09 3.97 -16.41
C ILE A 178 -9.26 4.09 -17.91
N GLN A 179 -10.31 4.75 -18.38
CA GLN A 179 -10.52 5.02 -19.81
C GLN A 179 -9.67 6.21 -20.29
N ALA A 180 -9.13 6.97 -19.35
CA ALA A 180 -8.20 8.05 -19.65
C ALA A 180 -7.00 7.55 -20.47
N LYS A 181 -6.80 8.11 -21.66
CA LYS A 181 -5.70 7.77 -22.58
C LYS A 181 -4.38 8.37 -22.10
N GLY A 182 -3.90 7.90 -20.92
CA GLY A 182 -2.59 8.25 -20.38
C GLY A 182 -1.54 7.19 -20.63
N ASP A 183 -0.27 7.56 -20.55
CA ASP A 183 0.87 6.66 -20.62
C ASP A 183 1.15 6.02 -19.26
N ILE A 184 0.93 6.80 -18.20
CA ILE A 184 1.18 6.42 -16.81
C ILE A 184 -0.11 6.63 -16.01
N LEU A 185 -0.70 5.55 -15.50
CA LEU A 185 -1.86 5.59 -14.60
C LEU A 185 -1.39 5.46 -13.16
N VAL A 186 -1.77 6.40 -12.30
CA VAL A 186 -1.44 6.36 -10.87
C VAL A 186 -2.70 6.13 -10.07
N LEU A 187 -2.70 5.09 -9.22
CA LEU A 187 -3.85 4.63 -8.43
C LEU A 187 -3.52 4.68 -6.94
N ASP A 188 -4.29 5.40 -6.14
CA ASP A 188 -4.14 5.50 -4.68
C ASP A 188 -5.23 4.70 -3.96
N GLU A 189 -4.86 3.55 -3.38
CA GLU A 189 -5.70 2.67 -2.54
C GLU A 189 -7.06 2.25 -3.15
N VAL A 190 -7.23 2.34 -4.47
CA VAL A 190 -8.54 2.30 -5.15
C VAL A 190 -8.95 0.90 -5.62
N LEU A 191 -8.13 -0.14 -5.42
CA LEU A 191 -8.41 -1.47 -5.97
C LEU A 191 -9.47 -2.28 -5.21
N ALA A 192 -9.87 -1.84 -4.02
CA ALA A 192 -10.89 -2.49 -3.20
C ALA A 192 -12.29 -1.85 -3.37
N VAL A 193 -12.61 -1.37 -4.57
CA VAL A 193 -13.77 -0.53 -4.85
C VAL A 193 -14.91 -1.32 -5.51
N GLY A 194 -16.14 -1.04 -5.09
CA GLY A 194 -17.34 -1.62 -5.67
C GLY A 194 -17.69 -3.00 -5.12
N ASP A 195 -18.66 -3.64 -5.75
CA ASP A 195 -19.05 -5.01 -5.46
C ASP A 195 -18.10 -6.02 -6.13
N GLU A 196 -18.29 -7.30 -5.84
CA GLU A 196 -17.46 -8.38 -6.38
C GLU A 196 -17.50 -8.46 -7.92
N ALA A 197 -18.65 -8.09 -8.54
CA ALA A 197 -18.80 -8.09 -9.99
C ALA A 197 -17.94 -6.98 -10.62
N PHE A 198 -17.97 -5.80 -10.04
CA PHE A 198 -17.15 -4.68 -10.49
C PHE A 198 -15.64 -4.93 -10.25
N GLN A 199 -15.30 -5.54 -9.12
CA GLN A 199 -13.90 -5.94 -8.86
C GLN A 199 -13.38 -6.91 -9.92
N ARG A 200 -14.18 -7.89 -10.37
CA ARG A 200 -13.83 -8.78 -11.48
C ARG A 200 -13.60 -8.02 -12.81
N LYS A 201 -14.41 -6.98 -13.08
CA LYS A 201 -14.17 -6.11 -14.25
C LYS A 201 -12.84 -5.38 -14.15
N CYS A 202 -12.52 -4.82 -12.98
CA CYS A 202 -11.25 -4.17 -12.71
C CYS A 202 -10.07 -5.16 -12.89
N ASP A 203 -10.18 -6.38 -12.36
CA ASP A 203 -9.18 -7.43 -12.52
C ASP A 203 -8.90 -7.75 -13.99
N ASN A 204 -9.97 -7.90 -14.78
CA ASN A 204 -9.87 -8.16 -16.21
C ASN A 204 -9.22 -6.99 -16.98
N TYR A 205 -9.56 -5.75 -16.58
CA TYR A 205 -8.93 -4.56 -17.15
C TYR A 205 -7.43 -4.55 -16.84
N PHE A 206 -7.02 -4.72 -15.59
CA PHE A 206 -5.60 -4.73 -15.21
C PHE A 206 -4.83 -5.89 -15.81
N ALA A 207 -5.48 -7.05 -16.00
CA ALA A 207 -4.87 -8.17 -16.72
C ALA A 207 -4.60 -7.84 -18.21
N LYS A 208 -5.43 -7.01 -18.84
CA LYS A 208 -5.20 -6.49 -20.19
C LYS A 208 -4.07 -5.45 -20.20
N VAL A 209 -4.14 -4.47 -19.29
CA VAL A 209 -3.10 -3.43 -19.17
C VAL A 209 -1.72 -4.02 -18.92
N LYS A 210 -1.61 -5.05 -18.08
CA LYS A 210 -0.34 -5.75 -17.80
C LYS A 210 0.29 -6.41 -19.03
N LYS A 211 -0.50 -6.70 -20.07
CA LYS A 211 -0.02 -7.26 -21.35
C LYS A 211 0.40 -6.18 -22.35
N ASP A 212 0.03 -4.94 -22.10
CA ASP A 212 0.38 -3.80 -22.96
C ASP A 212 1.70 -3.19 -22.49
N PRO A 213 2.81 -3.36 -23.23
CA PRO A 213 4.10 -2.85 -22.82
C PRO A 213 4.21 -1.32 -22.90
N THR A 214 3.23 -0.64 -23.49
CA THR A 214 3.20 0.83 -23.60
C THR A 214 2.57 1.49 -22.39
N LYS A 215 1.77 0.77 -21.60
CA LYS A 215 1.05 1.27 -20.44
C LYS A 215 1.83 1.00 -19.16
N THR A 216 1.99 2.03 -18.36
CA THR A 216 2.61 1.94 -17.03
C THR A 216 1.58 2.22 -15.96
N VAL A 217 1.58 1.43 -14.88
CA VAL A 217 0.68 1.63 -13.74
C VAL A 217 1.50 1.78 -12.46
N ILE A 218 1.22 2.83 -11.71
CA ILE A 218 1.78 3.04 -10.38
C ILE A 218 0.66 2.83 -9.36
N LEU A 219 0.79 1.78 -8.56
CA LEU A 219 -0.16 1.41 -7.52
C LEU A 219 0.36 1.82 -6.14
N VAL A 220 -0.32 2.76 -5.49
CA VAL A 220 -0.02 3.14 -4.11
C VAL A 220 -0.96 2.38 -3.19
N THR A 221 -0.41 1.56 -2.29
CA THR A 221 -1.24 0.72 -1.42
C THR A 221 -0.50 0.27 -0.16
N HIS A 222 -1.26 -0.13 0.83
CA HIS A 222 -0.77 -0.89 2.00
C HIS A 222 -1.15 -2.38 1.91
N ASP A 223 -1.94 -2.79 0.91
CA ASP A 223 -2.35 -4.18 0.69
C ASP A 223 -1.31 -4.98 -0.11
N MET A 224 -0.65 -5.93 0.55
CA MET A 224 0.34 -6.81 -0.08
C MET A 224 -0.28 -7.84 -1.02
N GLY A 225 -1.56 -8.18 -0.83
CA GLY A 225 -2.30 -9.05 -1.74
C GLY A 225 -2.41 -8.39 -3.13
N ALA A 226 -2.78 -7.12 -3.17
CA ALA A 226 -2.84 -6.33 -4.39
C ALA A 226 -1.46 -6.19 -5.05
N VAL A 227 -0.40 -5.93 -4.26
CA VAL A 227 0.97 -5.85 -4.78
C VAL A 227 1.40 -7.16 -5.43
N LYS A 228 1.23 -8.28 -4.75
CA LYS A 228 1.58 -9.61 -5.28
C LYS A 228 0.78 -9.97 -6.54
N LYS A 229 -0.48 -9.57 -6.59
CA LYS A 229 -1.40 -9.87 -7.70
C LYS A 229 -1.07 -9.06 -8.96
N TYR A 230 -0.88 -7.75 -8.81
CA TYR A 230 -0.80 -6.85 -9.96
C TYR A 230 0.62 -6.41 -10.29
N CYS A 231 1.47 -6.09 -9.30
CA CYS A 231 2.78 -5.50 -9.54
C CYS A 231 3.81 -6.51 -10.06
N ASN A 232 4.79 -6.01 -10.81
CA ASN A 232 6.03 -6.72 -11.14
C ASN A 232 7.21 -6.21 -10.30
N LYS A 233 7.23 -4.91 -10.00
CA LYS A 233 8.22 -4.25 -9.14
C LYS A 233 7.51 -3.43 -8.07
N ALA A 234 8.19 -3.13 -6.99
CA ALA A 234 7.67 -2.26 -5.94
C ALA A 234 8.78 -1.58 -5.15
N VAL A 235 8.41 -0.51 -4.44
CA VAL A 235 9.23 0.18 -3.46
C VAL A 235 8.52 0.21 -2.10
N LEU A 236 9.24 -0.12 -1.03
CA LEU A 236 8.76 -0.01 0.34
C LEU A 236 9.24 1.30 0.96
N ILE A 237 8.29 2.13 1.36
CA ILE A 237 8.54 3.38 2.08
C ILE A 237 8.19 3.19 3.56
N LYS A 238 9.13 3.55 4.43
CA LYS A 238 8.95 3.57 5.88
C LYS A 238 9.61 4.80 6.45
N ASP A 239 8.90 5.52 7.32
CA ASP A 239 9.38 6.73 8.00
C ASP A 239 9.96 7.78 7.04
N GLY A 240 9.43 7.85 5.81
CA GLY A 240 9.86 8.78 4.78
C GLY A 240 11.10 8.36 3.99
N GLU A 241 11.57 7.12 4.12
CA GLU A 241 12.75 6.59 3.44
C GLU A 241 12.43 5.32 2.64
N VAL A 242 13.20 5.05 1.57
CA VAL A 242 13.12 3.81 0.81
C VAL A 242 13.88 2.72 1.54
N ILE A 243 13.16 1.66 1.99
CA ILE A 243 13.77 0.52 2.69
C ILE A 243 14.16 -0.58 1.72
N VAL A 244 13.35 -0.83 0.71
CA VAL A 244 13.58 -1.84 -0.34
C VAL A 244 12.98 -1.33 -1.64
N ASN A 245 13.71 -1.53 -2.73
CA ASN A 245 13.25 -1.28 -4.10
C ASN A 245 13.62 -2.49 -4.96
N GLY A 246 12.66 -3.06 -5.70
CA GLY A 246 12.93 -4.21 -6.57
C GLY A 246 11.73 -5.09 -6.84
N ASN A 247 11.95 -6.40 -6.82
CA ASN A 247 10.90 -7.39 -7.07
C ASN A 247 9.78 -7.30 -6.01
N LYS A 248 8.54 -7.41 -6.45
CA LYS A 248 7.34 -7.35 -5.60
C LYS A 248 7.35 -8.32 -4.43
N ASP A 249 7.91 -9.53 -4.62
CA ASP A 249 7.92 -10.57 -3.59
C ASP A 249 8.92 -10.24 -2.48
N ASP A 250 10.08 -9.68 -2.82
CA ASP A 250 11.07 -9.20 -1.84
C ASP A 250 10.52 -8.04 -1.02
N VAL A 251 9.84 -7.10 -1.69
CA VAL A 251 9.19 -5.96 -1.05
C VAL A 251 8.06 -6.43 -0.10
N ALA A 252 7.21 -7.37 -0.54
CA ALA A 252 6.13 -7.90 0.26
C ALA A 252 6.65 -8.66 1.50
N ASN A 253 7.72 -9.45 1.35
CA ASN A 253 8.35 -10.16 2.46
C ASN A 253 8.94 -9.17 3.47
N ARG A 254 9.63 -8.12 2.99
CA ARG A 254 10.19 -7.09 3.86
C ARG A 254 9.10 -6.31 4.60
N TYR A 255 8.00 -5.96 3.92
CA TYR A 255 6.86 -5.30 4.55
C TYR A 255 6.28 -6.13 5.70
N THR A 256 6.09 -7.43 5.49
CA THR A 256 5.61 -8.34 6.54
C THR A 256 6.55 -8.37 7.74
N LEU A 257 7.87 -8.47 7.50
CA LEU A 257 8.87 -8.44 8.57
C LEU A 257 8.88 -7.12 9.34
N GLU A 258 8.73 -5.98 8.66
CA GLU A 258 8.67 -4.66 9.30
C GLU A 258 7.40 -4.48 10.14
N ASN A 259 6.26 -5.02 9.70
CA ASN A 259 5.02 -5.01 10.49
C ASN A 259 5.14 -5.86 11.76
N MET A 260 5.69 -7.07 11.66
CA MET A 260 5.94 -7.94 12.82
C MET A 260 6.87 -7.29 13.86
N ARG A 261 7.84 -6.47 13.39
CA ARG A 261 8.74 -5.72 14.29
C ARG A 261 8.07 -4.51 14.92
N ALA A 262 7.15 -3.86 14.21
CA ALA A 262 6.39 -2.72 14.74
C ALA A 262 5.41 -3.18 15.82
N ASP A 263 4.67 -4.26 15.59
CA ASP A 263 3.73 -4.82 16.55
C ASP A 263 4.44 -5.21 17.88
N LYS A 264 5.70 -5.66 17.79
CA LYS A 264 6.52 -5.90 19.00
C LYS A 264 6.92 -4.63 19.75
N ARG A 265 7.11 -3.49 19.05
CA ARG A 265 7.49 -2.21 19.67
C ARG A 265 6.30 -1.48 20.29
N ASP A 266 5.13 -1.58 19.68
CA ASP A 266 3.90 -0.96 20.21
C ASP A 266 3.42 -1.69 21.48
N THR A 267 3.70 -2.97 21.63
CA THR A 267 3.45 -3.74 22.86
C THR A 267 4.47 -3.45 23.96
N ASP A 268 5.69 -3.00 23.62
CA ASP A 268 6.71 -2.63 24.60
C ASP A 268 6.50 -1.23 25.22
N ASN A 269 5.67 -0.37 24.61
CA ASN A 269 5.42 1.00 25.10
C ASN A 269 4.15 1.17 25.96
N ASP A 270 3.22 0.21 25.93
CA ASP A 270 2.07 0.20 26.83
C ASP A 270 2.39 -0.63 28.07
N LYS A 271 2.78 0.08 29.15
CA LYS A 271 2.99 -0.42 30.52
C LYS A 271 3.78 -1.72 30.57
N ALA A 272 4.90 -1.71 31.26
CA ALA A 272 5.58 -2.92 31.68
C ALA A 272 4.53 -3.87 32.32
N ASP A 273 3.84 -4.62 31.48
CA ASP A 273 3.02 -5.73 31.93
C ASP A 273 3.98 -6.73 32.56
N GLU A 274 3.62 -7.22 33.72
CA GLU A 274 4.32 -8.21 34.51
C GLU A 274 4.64 -9.48 33.72
N TYR A 275 4.13 -9.58 32.47
CA TYR A 275 4.25 -10.76 31.60
C TYR A 275 4.73 -10.40 30.19
N PRO A 276 5.51 -11.28 29.52
CA PRO A 276 5.88 -11.15 28.10
C PRO A 276 4.66 -11.05 27.17
N THR A 277 4.85 -10.45 25.99
CA THR A 277 3.81 -10.25 24.97
C THR A 277 3.04 -11.55 24.66
N GLY A 278 1.71 -11.49 24.75
CA GLY A 278 0.81 -12.63 24.51
C GLY A 278 0.57 -13.51 25.73
N LEU A 279 1.25 -13.24 26.84
CA LEU A 279 1.04 -13.89 28.13
C LEU A 279 0.26 -12.97 29.06
N ASN A 280 -0.33 -13.54 30.11
CA ASN A 280 -1.11 -12.84 31.12
C ASN A 280 -1.10 -13.64 32.43
N ALA A 281 -1.75 -13.11 33.46
CA ALA A 281 -1.82 -13.77 34.76
C ALA A 281 -2.40 -15.21 34.70
N ARG A 282 -3.19 -15.56 33.68
CA ARG A 282 -3.77 -16.90 33.51
C ARG A 282 -2.79 -17.87 32.86
N VAL A 283 -1.97 -17.37 31.91
CA VAL A 283 -0.91 -18.14 31.24
C VAL A 283 0.39 -17.33 31.35
N PRO A 284 1.06 -17.41 32.49
CA PRO A 284 2.24 -16.58 32.78
C PRO A 284 3.49 -17.03 32.02
N MET A 285 3.52 -18.25 31.50
CA MET A 285 4.67 -18.79 30.77
C MET A 285 4.23 -19.65 29.59
N LEU A 286 4.76 -19.34 28.41
CA LEU A 286 4.75 -20.14 27.22
C LEU A 286 6.06 -19.95 26.47
N ARG A 287 6.81 -21.02 26.26
CA ARG A 287 8.08 -21.01 25.51
C ARG A 287 8.09 -22.11 24.48
N ILE A 288 8.69 -21.84 23.34
CA ILE A 288 8.93 -22.82 22.28
C ILE A 288 10.43 -22.94 22.06
N ASN A 289 10.95 -24.12 22.29
CA ASN A 289 12.37 -24.43 22.11
C ASN A 289 12.52 -25.38 20.92
N ALA A 290 13.23 -24.95 19.87
CA ALA A 290 13.53 -25.82 18.74
C ALA A 290 14.56 -26.88 19.18
N LEU A 291 14.25 -28.16 18.95
CA LEU A 291 15.12 -29.28 19.22
C LEU A 291 15.87 -29.71 17.97
N SER A 292 15.35 -29.39 16.78
CA SER A 292 15.99 -29.72 15.51
C SER A 292 16.87 -28.57 15.00
N LYS A 293 17.62 -28.84 13.93
CA LYS A 293 18.48 -27.85 13.25
C LYS A 293 17.64 -26.66 12.78
N GLN A 294 18.24 -25.47 12.70
CA GLN A 294 17.59 -24.26 12.18
C GLN A 294 17.29 -24.32 10.67
N ILE A 295 18.04 -25.13 9.93
CA ILE A 295 17.86 -25.34 8.49
C ILE A 295 17.47 -26.80 8.31
N LEU A 296 16.30 -27.05 7.73
CA LEU A 296 15.73 -28.35 7.48
C LEU A 296 15.58 -28.57 5.97
N THR A 297 15.78 -29.81 5.53
CA THR A 297 15.44 -30.26 4.17
C THR A 297 14.05 -30.90 4.17
N CYS A 298 13.52 -31.27 2.99
CA CYS A 298 12.24 -31.93 2.88
C CYS A 298 12.13 -33.29 3.57
N ASP A 299 13.29 -33.94 3.84
CA ASP A 299 13.40 -35.25 4.50
C ASP A 299 13.59 -35.12 6.02
N ASP A 300 13.83 -33.94 6.53
CA ASP A 300 14.04 -33.68 7.95
C ASP A 300 12.71 -33.51 8.70
N THR A 301 12.66 -33.98 9.94
CA THR A 301 11.52 -33.74 10.84
C THR A 301 11.82 -32.53 11.74
N PHE A 302 10.91 -31.54 11.75
CA PHE A 302 10.98 -30.43 12.69
C PHE A 302 10.49 -30.89 14.06
N GLN A 303 11.36 -30.78 15.06
CA GLN A 303 11.06 -31.11 16.45
C GLN A 303 11.23 -29.88 17.31
N PHE A 304 10.27 -29.64 18.18
CA PHE A 304 10.30 -28.55 19.15
C PHE A 304 9.62 -28.98 20.44
N GLU A 305 9.97 -28.31 21.51
CA GLU A 305 9.41 -28.50 22.84
C GLU A 305 8.65 -27.24 23.22
N VAL A 306 7.48 -27.42 23.82
CA VAL A 306 6.67 -26.32 24.35
C VAL A 306 6.63 -26.42 25.87
N GLU A 307 7.19 -25.40 26.53
CA GLU A 307 7.06 -25.20 27.98
C GLU A 307 5.91 -24.22 28.25
N TYR A 308 5.00 -24.59 29.14
CA TYR A 308 3.87 -23.76 29.52
C TYR A 308 3.56 -23.87 31.01
N GLN A 309 2.93 -22.80 31.53
CA GLN A 309 2.38 -22.75 32.87
C GLN A 309 1.04 -22.04 32.85
N TYR A 310 0.05 -22.60 33.54
CA TYR A 310 -1.20 -21.91 33.85
C TYR A 310 -1.73 -22.37 35.22
N ASP A 311 -2.44 -21.49 35.94
CA ASP A 311 -2.80 -21.69 37.33
C ASP A 311 -4.33 -21.81 37.56
N GLU A 312 -5.16 -21.67 36.52
CA GLU A 312 -6.61 -21.77 36.64
C GLU A 312 -7.14 -23.21 36.45
N PRO A 313 -8.26 -23.57 37.09
CA PRO A 313 -8.85 -24.90 36.97
C PRO A 313 -9.45 -25.21 35.59
N ASN A 314 -9.42 -24.28 34.67
CA ASN A 314 -9.96 -24.44 33.32
C ASN A 314 -9.03 -25.33 32.45
N SER A 315 -9.64 -26.08 31.52
CA SER A 315 -8.87 -26.82 30.53
C SER A 315 -8.36 -25.88 29.44
N TYR A 316 -7.04 -25.86 29.23
CA TYR A 316 -6.41 -25.16 28.12
C TYR A 316 -6.00 -26.14 27.03
N TYR A 317 -5.92 -25.64 25.82
CA TYR A 317 -5.53 -26.42 24.64
C TYR A 317 -4.41 -25.67 23.89
N LEU A 318 -3.42 -26.42 23.43
CA LEU A 318 -2.35 -25.90 22.57
C LEU A 318 -2.77 -26.07 21.11
N ALA A 319 -2.88 -24.98 20.39
CA ALA A 319 -3.00 -24.97 18.93
C ALA A 319 -1.72 -24.39 18.33
N ILE A 320 -1.24 -25.00 17.26
CA ILE A 320 0.01 -24.60 16.60
C ILE A 320 -0.30 -24.33 15.14
N ALA A 321 0.12 -23.18 14.65
CA ALA A 321 0.07 -22.83 13.24
C ALA A 321 1.47 -22.46 12.74
N MET A 322 1.89 -23.03 11.62
CA MET A 322 3.12 -22.68 10.93
C MET A 322 2.80 -21.84 9.69
N HIS A 323 3.50 -20.75 9.53
CA HIS A 323 3.33 -19.83 8.40
C HIS A 323 4.57 -19.87 7.50
N ASP A 324 4.35 -20.08 6.20
CA ASP A 324 5.39 -19.84 5.20
C ASP A 324 5.49 -18.35 4.93
N ILE A 325 6.55 -17.73 5.45
CA ILE A 325 6.80 -16.27 5.30
C ILE A 325 7.04 -15.90 3.83
N ARG A 326 7.55 -16.82 3.00
CA ARG A 326 7.85 -16.54 1.58
C ARG A 326 6.63 -16.63 0.69
N ARG A 327 5.78 -17.64 0.91
CA ARG A 327 4.58 -17.89 0.09
C ARG A 327 3.35 -17.16 0.61
N GLY A 328 3.38 -16.76 1.88
CA GLY A 328 2.22 -16.23 2.60
C GLY A 328 1.20 -17.32 2.91
N GLY A 329 0.53 -17.18 4.05
CA GLY A 329 -0.53 -18.11 4.47
C GLY A 329 -0.04 -19.19 5.44
N VAL A 330 -1.02 -19.94 5.96
CA VAL A 330 -0.79 -21.03 6.91
C VAL A 330 -0.39 -22.27 6.14
N THR A 331 0.81 -22.77 6.40
CA THR A 331 1.33 -24.01 5.80
C THR A 331 0.84 -25.24 6.56
N TYR A 332 0.71 -25.11 7.87
CA TYR A 332 0.21 -26.15 8.75
C TYR A 332 -0.57 -25.54 9.91
N ASP A 333 -1.66 -26.19 10.30
CA ASP A 333 -2.48 -25.84 11.45
C ASP A 333 -2.95 -27.13 12.12
N THR A 334 -2.90 -27.18 13.44
CA THR A 334 -3.43 -28.30 14.19
C THR A 334 -4.96 -28.44 14.05
N GLY A 335 -5.66 -27.35 13.64
CA GLY A 335 -7.11 -27.35 13.43
C GLY A 335 -7.88 -27.86 14.65
N ALA A 336 -8.73 -28.86 14.45
CA ALA A 336 -9.49 -29.52 15.51
C ALA A 336 -8.64 -30.48 16.38
N ASN A 337 -7.43 -30.83 15.93
CA ASN A 337 -6.52 -31.74 16.67
C ASN A 337 -5.67 -30.94 17.66
N VAL A 338 -6.34 -30.32 18.64
CA VAL A 338 -5.66 -29.57 19.70
C VAL A 338 -5.17 -30.49 20.82
N ILE A 339 -4.05 -30.15 21.38
CA ILE A 339 -3.46 -30.90 22.49
C ILE A 339 -4.00 -30.33 23.79
N LYS A 340 -4.69 -31.15 24.59
CA LYS A 340 -5.16 -30.75 25.91
C LYS A 340 -3.95 -30.64 26.85
N LEU A 341 -3.75 -29.50 27.46
CA LEU A 341 -2.66 -29.24 28.38
C LEU A 341 -2.99 -29.68 29.78
N ASN A 342 -2.03 -30.25 30.48
CA ASN A 342 -2.09 -30.46 31.92
C ASN A 342 -1.52 -29.24 32.64
N GLN A 343 -1.93 -29.04 33.91
CA GLN A 343 -1.38 -27.97 34.74
C GLN A 343 0.11 -28.25 35.00
N HIS A 344 0.99 -27.36 34.66
CA HIS A 344 2.45 -27.51 34.70
C HIS A 344 2.95 -28.72 33.89
N GLY A 345 3.50 -28.49 32.72
CA GLY A 345 4.03 -29.59 31.92
C GLY A 345 4.76 -29.13 30.66
N HIS A 346 5.38 -30.12 30.03
CA HIS A 346 6.02 -30.00 28.74
C HIS A 346 5.27 -30.83 27.72
N CYS A 347 5.11 -30.30 26.53
CA CYS A 347 4.55 -31.00 25.38
C CYS A 347 5.62 -31.05 24.28
N LYS A 348 5.91 -32.26 23.77
CA LYS A 348 6.85 -32.48 22.66
C LYS A 348 6.12 -32.81 21.39
#